data_8d163e2bba4b52a6f6c24c001dd4edf4
#
_entry.id   8d163e2bba4b52a6f6c24c001dd4edf4
#
_cell.length_a   1.000
_cell.length_b   1.000
_cell.length_c   1.000
_cell.angle_alpha   90.00
_cell.angle_beta   90.00
_cell.angle_gamma   90.00
#
_symmetry.space_group_name_H-M   'P 1'
#
loop_
_entity.id
_entity.type
_entity.pdbx_description
1 polymer ?
#
loop_
_entity_poly.entity_id
_entity_poly.type
_entity_poly.pdbx_seq_one_letter_code
_entity_poly.pdbx_strand_id
1 'polypeptide(L)'
;MREPDRQTAEGILFTDQYQLTMAQLYYRTGLHEKQVQFDHFFRRYPDYGAHEAGYCINAGLEWLLNWMQDAHFRDKDIEYLRNQTGRSGERVFSGDFLDWLRQNGTFECITMRAIPEGRVVHPNVPLTVVQGLSLIHI
;
A
#
# COMPACT_ATOMS: atom_id res chain seq x y z
N MET A 1 14.12 11.39 -13.39
CA MET A 1 14.46 10.35 -12.38
C MET A 1 15.28 9.28 -13.08
N ARG A 2 16.39 8.81 -12.50
CA ARG A 2 17.19 7.73 -13.09
C ARG A 2 16.40 6.43 -13.05
N GLU A 3 16.62 5.53 -14.00
CA GLU A 3 15.88 4.26 -14.09
C GLU A 3 15.93 3.41 -12.81
N PRO A 4 17.08 3.24 -12.11
CA PRO A 4 17.11 2.53 -10.83
C PRO A 4 16.28 3.19 -9.73
N ASP A 5 16.23 4.51 -9.70
CA ASP A 5 15.44 5.25 -8.70
C ASP A 5 13.93 5.06 -8.98
N ARG A 6 13.57 5.05 -10.26
CA ARG A 6 12.20 4.78 -10.71
C ARG A 6 11.76 3.37 -10.34
N GLN A 7 12.58 2.36 -10.64
CA GLN A 7 12.28 0.97 -10.28
C GLN A 7 12.12 0.76 -8.77
N THR A 8 12.86 1.52 -7.96
CA THR A 8 12.70 1.50 -6.50
C THR A 8 11.38 2.16 -6.09
N ALA A 9 11.08 3.34 -6.62
CA ALA A 9 9.88 4.10 -6.27
C ALA A 9 8.57 3.43 -6.75
N GLU A 10 8.63 2.66 -7.84
CA GLU A 10 7.50 1.89 -8.38
C GLU A 10 7.46 0.45 -7.83
N GLY A 11 8.44 0.05 -7.00
CA GLY A 11 8.51 -1.29 -6.40
C GLY A 11 7.48 -1.49 -5.29
N ILE A 12 6.93 -2.70 -5.18
CA ILE A 12 5.94 -3.05 -4.15
C ILE A 12 6.50 -2.94 -2.71
N LEU A 13 7.84 -2.98 -2.56
CA LEU A 13 8.52 -2.78 -1.27
C LEU A 13 8.75 -1.29 -0.93
N PHE A 14 8.30 -0.35 -1.76
CA PHE A 14 8.36 1.07 -1.42
C PHE A 14 7.24 1.44 -0.44
N THR A 15 7.30 0.84 0.74
CA THR A 15 6.34 0.98 1.84
C THR A 15 7.07 0.94 3.18
N ASP A 16 6.38 1.31 4.25
CA ASP A 16 6.94 1.20 5.60
C ASP A 16 7.02 -0.27 6.05
N GLN A 17 8.14 -0.66 6.65
CA GLN A 17 8.36 -2.03 7.11
C GLN A 17 7.26 -2.52 8.08
N TYR A 18 6.69 -1.64 8.88
CA TYR A 18 5.64 -2.03 9.82
C TYR A 18 4.37 -2.53 9.12
N GLN A 19 4.09 -2.11 7.89
CA GLN A 19 2.98 -2.62 7.10
C GLN A 19 3.13 -4.13 6.85
N LEU A 20 4.33 -4.55 6.45
CA LEU A 20 4.64 -5.96 6.19
C LEU A 20 4.63 -6.80 7.48
N THR A 21 5.11 -6.27 8.60
CA THR A 21 5.06 -6.98 9.88
C THR A 21 3.63 -7.08 10.41
N MET A 22 2.77 -6.08 10.20
CA MET A 22 1.34 -6.15 10.48
C MET A 22 0.65 -7.19 9.60
N ALA A 23 0.97 -7.24 8.31
CA ALA A 23 0.44 -8.25 7.41
C ALA A 23 0.78 -9.67 7.88
N GLN A 24 2.01 -9.90 8.30
CA GLN A 24 2.40 -11.18 8.88
C GLN A 24 1.60 -11.51 10.15
N LEU A 25 1.33 -10.52 11.00
CA LEU A 25 0.48 -10.73 12.17
C LEU A 25 -0.94 -11.13 11.76
N TYR A 26 -1.53 -10.47 10.77
CA TYR A 26 -2.87 -10.81 10.27
C TYR A 26 -2.89 -12.20 9.63
N TYR A 27 -1.85 -12.58 8.89
CA TYR A 27 -1.70 -13.92 8.36
C TYR A 27 -1.69 -14.96 9.48
N ARG A 28 -0.85 -14.79 10.50
CA ARG A 28 -0.72 -15.71 11.64
C ARG A 28 -1.98 -15.85 12.49
N THR A 29 -2.80 -14.81 12.55
CA THR A 29 -4.04 -14.78 13.35
C THR A 29 -5.30 -15.11 12.56
N GLY A 30 -5.18 -15.40 11.25
CA GLY A 30 -6.32 -15.65 10.37
C GLY A 30 -7.15 -14.40 10.03
N LEU A 31 -6.70 -13.22 10.44
CA LEU A 31 -7.38 -11.95 10.13
C LEU A 31 -7.32 -11.62 8.64
N HIS A 32 -6.32 -12.14 7.91
CA HIS A 32 -6.15 -11.92 6.48
C HIS A 32 -7.34 -12.42 5.63
N GLU A 33 -8.16 -13.32 6.16
CA GLU A 33 -9.37 -13.83 5.49
C GLU A 33 -10.61 -12.96 5.73
N LYS A 34 -10.52 -11.92 6.58
CA LYS A 34 -11.66 -11.05 6.88
C LYS A 34 -11.83 -9.98 5.82
N GLN A 35 -13.09 -9.75 5.45
CA GLN A 35 -13.48 -8.59 4.64
C GLN A 35 -13.37 -7.31 5.47
N VAL A 36 -12.71 -6.32 4.89
CA VAL A 36 -12.52 -5.00 5.51
C VAL A 36 -12.73 -3.89 4.49
N GLN A 37 -12.94 -2.69 5.01
CA GLN A 37 -12.98 -1.46 4.22
C GLN A 37 -11.99 -0.46 4.79
N PHE A 38 -11.29 0.20 3.91
CA PHE A 38 -10.38 1.31 4.23
C PHE A 38 -10.78 2.55 3.45
N ASP A 39 -10.73 3.69 4.13
CA ASP A 39 -10.98 5.00 3.54
C ASP A 39 -9.66 5.77 3.45
N HIS A 40 -9.29 6.18 2.25
CA HIS A 40 -8.14 7.04 2.01
C HIS A 40 -8.60 8.49 1.93
N PHE A 41 -7.98 9.36 2.72
CA PHE A 41 -8.26 10.80 2.76
C PHE A 41 -7.03 11.59 3.22
N PHE A 42 -6.96 12.87 2.90
CA PHE A 42 -5.98 13.77 3.50
C PHE A 42 -6.57 14.54 4.69
N ARG A 43 -5.71 14.90 5.65
CA ARG A 43 -6.15 15.37 6.98
C ARG A 43 -6.30 16.89 7.07
N ARG A 44 -5.52 17.64 6.28
CA ARG A 44 -5.53 19.12 6.27
C ARG A 44 -5.07 19.62 4.92
N TYR A 45 -5.40 20.88 4.61
CA TYR A 45 -4.87 21.55 3.45
C TYR A 45 -3.35 21.74 3.55
N PRO A 46 -2.64 21.86 2.40
CA PRO A 46 -1.26 22.29 2.38
C PRO A 46 -1.14 23.70 2.98
N ASP A 47 -0.19 23.86 3.89
CA ASP A 47 0.18 25.15 4.49
C ASP A 47 1.39 25.71 3.74
N TYR A 48 1.22 26.86 3.10
CA TYR A 48 2.28 27.56 2.38
C TYR A 48 2.85 28.75 3.18
N GLY A 49 2.58 28.83 4.48
CA GLY A 49 3.06 29.85 5.41
C GLY A 49 2.31 31.18 5.29
N ALA A 50 2.26 31.78 4.12
CA ALA A 50 1.56 33.06 3.90
C ALA A 50 0.04 32.92 3.70
N HIS A 51 -0.39 31.75 3.27
CA HIS A 51 -1.80 31.39 3.05
C HIS A 51 -2.01 29.88 3.06
N GLU A 52 -3.23 29.48 3.39
CA GLU A 52 -3.70 28.09 3.33
C GLU A 52 -4.49 27.88 2.04
N ALA A 53 -4.35 26.71 1.42
CA ALA A 53 -5.16 26.34 0.27
C ALA A 53 -6.63 26.16 0.69
N GLY A 54 -7.56 26.73 -0.08
CA GLY A 54 -9.00 26.60 0.20
C GLY A 54 -9.61 25.31 -0.36
N TYR A 55 -8.90 24.57 -1.22
CA TYR A 55 -9.32 23.32 -1.83
C TYR A 55 -8.11 22.58 -2.42
N CYS A 56 -8.30 21.31 -2.73
CA CYS A 56 -7.37 20.50 -3.53
C CYS A 56 -8.09 19.92 -4.75
N ILE A 57 -7.33 19.52 -5.75
CA ILE A 57 -7.83 18.80 -6.92
C ILE A 57 -7.38 17.36 -6.82
N ASN A 58 -8.32 16.41 -6.94
CA ASN A 58 -8.00 14.98 -6.96
C ASN A 58 -7.26 14.63 -8.26
N ALA A 59 -6.11 13.97 -8.13
CA ALA A 59 -5.26 13.55 -9.25
C ALA A 59 -4.44 12.31 -8.87
N GLY A 60 -3.98 11.57 -9.87
CA GLY A 60 -3.08 10.41 -9.69
C GLY A 60 -3.79 9.06 -9.63
N LEU A 61 -5.10 9.01 -9.77
CA LEU A 61 -5.88 7.77 -9.73
C LEU A 61 -5.55 6.85 -10.90
N GLU A 62 -5.47 7.38 -12.12
CA GLU A 62 -5.13 6.59 -13.31
C GLU A 62 -3.73 5.96 -13.18
N TRP A 63 -2.77 6.74 -12.68
CA TRP A 63 -1.42 6.25 -12.46
C TRP A 63 -1.37 5.13 -11.40
N LEU A 64 -2.13 5.29 -10.30
CA LEU A 64 -2.27 4.26 -9.28
C LEU A 64 -2.88 2.97 -9.85
N LEU A 65 -3.97 3.07 -10.61
CA LEU A 65 -4.64 1.91 -11.18
C LEU A 65 -3.73 1.16 -12.17
N ASN A 66 -2.98 1.89 -13.01
CA ASN A 66 -2.02 1.28 -13.92
C ASN A 66 -0.89 0.56 -13.16
N TRP A 67 -0.38 1.15 -12.07
CA TRP A 67 0.62 0.51 -11.23
C TRP A 67 0.08 -0.77 -10.56
N MET A 68 -1.15 -0.74 -10.04
CA MET A 68 -1.78 -1.89 -9.37
C MET A 68 -1.98 -3.10 -10.28
N GLN A 69 -2.12 -2.90 -11.60
CA GLN A 69 -2.30 -4.01 -12.56
C GLN A 69 -1.07 -4.92 -12.63
N ASP A 70 0.13 -4.35 -12.49
CA ASP A 70 1.39 -5.08 -12.63
C ASP A 70 2.08 -5.33 -11.27
N ALA A 71 1.62 -4.69 -10.20
CA ALA A 71 2.26 -4.76 -8.91
C ALA A 71 2.04 -6.13 -8.24
N HIS A 72 3.14 -6.81 -7.93
CA HIS A 72 3.18 -8.08 -7.22
C HIS A 72 4.55 -8.29 -6.57
N PHE A 73 4.62 -9.18 -5.60
CA PHE A 73 5.89 -9.55 -4.98
C PHE A 73 6.68 -10.51 -5.87
N ARG A 74 7.77 -10.02 -6.45
CA ARG A 74 8.69 -10.79 -7.30
C ARG A 74 9.63 -11.63 -6.43
N ASP A 75 10.27 -12.64 -7.02
CA ASP A 75 11.23 -13.50 -6.30
C ASP A 75 12.31 -12.72 -5.57
N LYS A 76 12.85 -11.65 -6.19
CA LYS A 76 13.84 -10.77 -5.56
C LYS A 76 13.31 -10.04 -4.32
N ASP A 77 12.03 -9.68 -4.32
CA ASP A 77 11.38 -8.98 -3.21
C ASP A 77 11.19 -9.94 -2.02
N ILE A 78 10.73 -11.16 -2.33
CA ILE A 78 10.60 -12.24 -1.34
C ILE A 78 11.97 -12.63 -0.75
N GLU A 79 13.02 -12.71 -1.57
CA GLU A 79 14.36 -13.01 -1.09
C GLU A 79 14.91 -11.88 -0.21
N TYR A 80 14.69 -10.63 -0.58
CA TYR A 80 15.04 -9.49 0.26
C TYR A 80 14.36 -9.58 1.63
N LEU A 81 13.05 -9.85 1.68
CA LEU A 81 12.31 -9.99 2.93
C LEU A 81 12.80 -11.21 3.75
N ARG A 82 13.11 -12.32 3.09
CA ARG A 82 13.63 -13.55 3.73
C ARG A 82 14.94 -13.31 4.47
N ASN A 83 15.77 -12.38 3.99
CA ASN A 83 17.06 -12.04 4.57
C ASN A 83 16.99 -10.94 5.63
N GLN A 84 15.80 -10.38 5.90
CA GLN A 84 15.64 -9.39 6.97
C GLN A 84 15.75 -10.04 8.34
N THR A 85 16.63 -9.48 9.18
CA THR A 85 16.87 -9.96 10.55
C THR A 85 16.54 -8.88 11.57
N GLY A 86 16.04 -9.29 12.72
CA GLY A 86 15.86 -8.45 13.90
C GLY A 86 17.17 -8.18 14.62
N ARG A 87 17.10 -7.46 15.73
CA ARG A 87 18.29 -7.08 16.53
C ARG A 87 19.04 -8.28 17.13
N SER A 88 18.35 -9.36 17.43
CA SER A 88 18.91 -10.61 17.97
C SER A 88 19.35 -11.60 16.88
N GLY A 89 19.24 -11.22 15.59
CA GLY A 89 19.67 -12.04 14.46
C GLY A 89 18.61 -13.03 13.96
N GLU A 90 17.44 -13.09 14.58
CA GLU A 90 16.32 -13.89 14.11
C GLU A 90 15.69 -13.30 12.84
N ARG A 91 15.09 -14.14 12.01
CA ARG A 91 14.35 -13.69 10.81
C ARG A 91 13.10 -12.95 11.21
N VAL A 92 12.87 -11.78 10.60
CA VAL A 92 11.67 -10.96 10.82
C VAL A 92 10.44 -11.64 10.24
N PHE A 93 10.58 -12.22 9.04
CA PHE A 93 9.46 -12.83 8.32
C PHE A 93 9.57 -14.35 8.29
N SER A 94 8.45 -15.05 8.53
CA SER A 94 8.37 -16.50 8.46
C SER A 94 8.25 -16.98 7.02
N GLY A 95 8.75 -18.20 6.75
CA GLY A 95 8.78 -18.76 5.40
C GLY A 95 7.38 -18.98 4.82
N ASP A 96 6.45 -19.48 5.63
CA ASP A 96 5.05 -19.71 5.26
C ASP A 96 4.32 -18.42 4.88
N PHE A 97 4.54 -17.33 5.61
CA PHE A 97 4.00 -16.01 5.25
C PHE A 97 4.59 -15.50 3.92
N LEU A 98 5.90 -15.64 3.71
CA LEU A 98 6.55 -15.21 2.47
C LEU A 98 6.07 -16.01 1.26
N ASP A 99 5.88 -17.31 1.41
CA ASP A 99 5.34 -18.17 0.35
C ASP A 99 3.88 -17.83 0.03
N TRP A 100 3.08 -17.52 1.06
CA TRP A 100 1.72 -17.02 0.90
C TRP A 100 1.70 -15.65 0.19
N LEU A 101 2.56 -14.72 0.61
CA LEU A 101 2.66 -13.36 0.03
C LEU A 101 3.05 -13.40 -1.45
N ARG A 102 3.96 -14.30 -1.82
CA ARG A 102 4.35 -14.53 -3.21
C ARG A 102 3.18 -14.95 -4.10
N GLN A 103 2.28 -15.76 -3.58
CA GLN A 103 1.14 -16.32 -4.32
C GLN A 103 -0.07 -15.39 -4.35
N ASN A 104 -0.28 -14.62 -3.29
CA ASN A 104 -1.51 -13.85 -3.04
C ASN A 104 -1.29 -12.33 -2.97
N GLY A 105 -0.04 -11.87 -3.00
CA GLY A 105 0.30 -10.45 -2.87
C GLY A 105 0.06 -9.66 -4.17
N THR A 106 -1.18 -9.64 -4.65
CA THR A 106 -1.66 -8.88 -5.81
C THR A 106 -2.86 -8.04 -5.42
N PHE A 107 -3.29 -7.14 -6.30
CA PHE A 107 -4.47 -6.29 -6.08
C PHE A 107 -5.77 -6.84 -6.69
N GLU A 108 -5.78 -8.08 -7.19
CA GLU A 108 -6.94 -8.67 -7.88
C GLU A 108 -8.17 -8.88 -6.97
N CYS A 109 -7.95 -9.05 -5.67
CA CYS A 109 -9.02 -9.34 -4.71
C CYS A 109 -9.68 -8.08 -4.11
N ILE A 110 -9.35 -6.89 -4.59
CA ILE A 110 -9.89 -5.64 -4.05
C ILE A 110 -10.91 -4.99 -4.98
N THR A 111 -11.85 -4.28 -4.36
CA THR A 111 -12.76 -3.35 -5.03
C THR A 111 -12.43 -1.93 -4.59
N MET A 112 -12.26 -1.03 -5.54
CA MET A 112 -11.97 0.37 -5.28
C MET A 112 -13.09 1.27 -5.81
N ARG A 113 -13.51 2.24 -5.00
CA ARG A 113 -14.37 3.35 -5.40
C ARG A 113 -13.63 4.64 -5.11
N ALA A 114 -13.55 5.53 -6.09
CA ALA A 114 -12.79 6.77 -5.94
C ALA A 114 -13.54 7.96 -6.51
N ILE A 115 -13.25 9.15 -5.98
CA ILE A 115 -13.67 10.41 -6.58
C ILE A 115 -12.91 10.56 -7.91
N PRO A 116 -13.58 10.88 -9.02
CA PRO A 116 -12.91 11.08 -10.30
C PRO A 116 -11.83 12.16 -10.24
N GLU A 117 -10.78 12.02 -11.04
CA GLU A 117 -9.76 13.04 -11.19
C GLU A 117 -10.35 14.37 -11.69
N GLY A 118 -9.68 15.47 -11.36
CA GLY A 118 -10.12 16.82 -11.70
C GLY A 118 -11.23 17.39 -10.79
N ARG A 119 -11.74 16.60 -9.83
CA ARG A 119 -12.74 17.10 -8.86
C ARG A 119 -12.09 17.84 -7.72
N VAL A 120 -12.77 18.89 -7.25
CA VAL A 120 -12.43 19.59 -6.01
C VAL A 120 -12.70 18.66 -4.83
N VAL A 121 -11.73 18.58 -3.93
CA VAL A 121 -11.78 17.73 -2.73
C VAL A 121 -11.34 18.49 -1.50
N HIS A 122 -11.82 18.04 -0.34
CA HIS A 122 -11.58 18.66 0.95
C HIS A 122 -11.01 17.66 1.97
N PRO A 123 -10.34 18.12 3.04
CA PRO A 123 -9.82 17.26 4.09
C PRO A 123 -10.93 16.43 4.76
N ASN A 124 -10.54 15.26 5.28
CA ASN A 124 -11.40 14.36 6.05
C ASN A 124 -12.63 13.82 5.28
N VAL A 125 -12.59 13.90 3.96
CA VAL A 125 -13.59 13.29 3.08
C VAL A 125 -12.89 12.14 2.34
N PRO A 126 -13.47 10.92 2.31
CA PRO A 126 -12.88 9.81 1.58
C PRO A 126 -12.69 10.12 0.10
N LEU A 127 -11.46 10.09 -0.38
CA LEU A 127 -11.09 10.21 -1.79
C LEU A 127 -11.22 8.87 -2.50
N THR A 128 -10.86 7.81 -1.77
CA THR A 128 -10.90 6.44 -2.24
C THR A 128 -11.37 5.54 -1.11
N VAL A 129 -12.28 4.64 -1.42
CA VAL A 129 -12.73 3.57 -0.53
C VAL A 129 -12.30 2.25 -1.12
N VAL A 130 -11.52 1.48 -0.39
CA VAL A 130 -10.98 0.18 -0.79
C VAL A 130 -11.61 -0.91 0.06
N GLN A 131 -12.17 -1.92 -0.59
CA GLN A 131 -12.79 -3.07 0.07
C GLN A 131 -12.14 -4.37 -0.41
N GLY A 132 -11.95 -5.32 0.49
CA GLY A 132 -11.39 -6.63 0.18
C GLY A 132 -10.90 -7.35 1.42
N LEU A 133 -10.03 -8.33 1.26
CA LEU A 133 -9.41 -9.05 2.38
C LEU A 133 -8.45 -8.14 3.15
N SER A 134 -8.33 -8.33 4.47
CA SER A 134 -7.64 -7.36 5.35
C SER A 134 -6.14 -7.16 5.10
N LEU A 135 -5.50 -8.01 4.30
CA LEU A 135 -4.09 -7.83 3.89
C LEU A 135 -3.86 -6.77 2.80
N ILE A 136 -4.92 -6.26 2.20
CA ILE A 136 -4.84 -5.27 1.12
C ILE A 136 -4.29 -3.89 1.55
N HIS A 137 -4.25 -3.57 2.83
CA HIS A 137 -3.74 -2.27 3.26
C HIS A 137 -2.21 -2.17 3.24
N ILE A 138 -1.55 -3.21 2.82
CA ILE A 138 -0.10 -3.18 2.55
C ILE A 138 0.16 -2.47 1.25
#